data_7b2e208dfe325e9e4a037bbf1cb53d0a
#
_entry.id   7b2e208dfe325e9e4a037bbf1cb53d0a
#
_cell.length_a   1.000
_cell.length_b   1.000
_cell.length_c   1.000
_cell.angle_alpha   90.00
_cell.angle_beta   90.00
_cell.angle_gamma   90.00
#
_symmetry.space_group_name_H-M   'P 1'
#
loop_
_entity.id
_entity.type
_entity.pdbx_description
1 polymer ?
#
loop_
_entity_poly.entity_id
_entity_poly.type
_entity_poly.pdbx_seq_one_letter_code
_entity_poly.pdbx_strand_id
1 'polypeptide(L)'
;MRPAARYPILRRHHQADIAIVGGGLTGGMIAEAFARQGARVAVIEASRIGQGSTAASTALLLQEPDYDLGALSKRYGQRAATRIWTLSHDAAGDFIDTIERLNISCELIKRDSLYYTLDEDNARDLQRELKRRHHAGLSGEWLDAASLRRASGIQGAGAIRSTGNAQLDPLRACIGLIDAAARRGAAIFERSTINRIRQITGGVRLYSSQGTVDAAQVVIATGYATRYFRPLAGRFRMRHTYVLATNPIGWLARRRLGLGRVMLWDTGRPYHYVRWTRDHRLLLGGADHPVKPGARHDKQFADATQQLREYFEDVFPVLAEVGVDTAWEGLFAMTPDGLPYLGPHRRYPRHLFALGYGGNGMTFAALAARILVEHWRGIASPDHALFAFNRLR
;
A
#
# COMPACT_ATOMS: atom_id res chain seq x y z
N MET A 1 -10.82 15.30 17.36
CA MET A 1 -10.91 14.01 16.63
C MET A 1 -12.10 13.24 17.16
N ARG A 2 -13.10 12.85 16.33
CA ARG A 2 -14.12 11.90 16.80
C ARG A 2 -13.40 10.56 17.06
N PRO A 3 -13.61 9.90 18.22
CA PRO A 3 -13.06 8.58 18.45
C PRO A 3 -13.56 7.65 17.36
N ALA A 4 -12.64 6.90 16.76
CA ALA A 4 -13.00 5.89 15.76
C ALA A 4 -14.07 4.97 16.35
N ALA A 5 -15.09 4.64 15.57
CA ALA A 5 -16.15 3.73 15.99
C ALA A 5 -15.50 2.43 16.51
N ARG A 6 -15.88 2.02 17.71
CA ARG A 6 -15.40 0.77 18.28
C ARG A 6 -16.34 -0.34 17.87
N TYR A 7 -15.86 -1.25 17.04
CA TYR A 7 -16.64 -2.41 16.63
C TYR A 7 -16.61 -3.50 17.70
N PRO A 8 -17.68 -4.32 17.83
CA PRO A 8 -17.79 -5.34 18.86
C PRO A 8 -16.75 -6.47 18.65
N ILE A 9 -16.50 -7.24 19.72
CA ILE A 9 -15.79 -8.52 19.65
C ILE A 9 -16.75 -9.57 19.06
N LEU A 10 -16.23 -10.49 18.25
CA LEU A 10 -16.96 -11.64 17.74
C LEU A 10 -17.28 -12.61 18.90
N ARG A 11 -18.51 -12.59 19.42
CA ARG A 11 -18.94 -13.39 20.59
C ARG A 11 -19.96 -14.47 20.28
N ARG A 12 -20.57 -14.44 19.11
CA ARG A 12 -21.63 -15.36 18.72
C ARG A 12 -21.30 -16.01 17.38
N HIS A 13 -22.16 -16.92 16.98
CA HIS A 13 -22.14 -17.46 15.64
C HIS A 13 -22.72 -16.44 14.65
N HIS A 14 -22.00 -16.19 13.56
CA HIS A 14 -22.42 -15.33 12.45
C HIS A 14 -22.37 -16.09 11.14
N GLN A 15 -23.20 -15.69 10.20
CA GLN A 15 -23.20 -16.19 8.84
C GLN A 15 -22.94 -15.05 7.85
N ALA A 16 -22.12 -15.33 6.84
CA ALA A 16 -21.75 -14.41 5.78
C ALA A 16 -21.64 -15.14 4.44
N ASP A 17 -21.68 -14.43 3.34
CA ASP A 17 -21.28 -14.97 2.04
C ASP A 17 -19.74 -14.90 1.93
N ILE A 18 -19.18 -13.80 2.41
CA ILE A 18 -17.72 -13.55 2.43
C ILE A 18 -17.28 -13.18 3.85
N ALA A 19 -16.33 -13.93 4.40
CA ALA A 19 -15.57 -13.52 5.59
C ALA A 19 -14.22 -12.92 5.17
N ILE A 20 -13.83 -11.78 5.74
CA ILE A 20 -12.56 -11.11 5.45
C ILE A 20 -11.73 -11.10 6.73
N VAL A 21 -10.55 -11.74 6.70
CA VAL A 21 -9.60 -11.74 7.81
C VAL A 21 -8.57 -10.64 7.58
N GLY A 22 -8.62 -9.62 8.42
CA GLY A 22 -7.79 -8.43 8.37
C GLY A 22 -8.61 -7.16 8.07
N GLY A 23 -8.60 -6.23 9.02
CA GLY A 23 -9.30 -4.95 8.98
C GLY A 23 -8.38 -3.77 8.64
N GLY A 24 -7.31 -4.00 7.88
CA GLY A 24 -6.49 -2.95 7.29
C GLY A 24 -7.13 -2.30 6.06
N LEU A 25 -6.42 -1.38 5.42
CA LEU A 25 -6.90 -0.65 4.24
C LEU A 25 -7.37 -1.60 3.13
N THR A 26 -6.61 -2.66 2.86
CA THR A 26 -6.98 -3.67 1.85
C THR A 26 -8.26 -4.41 2.23
N GLY A 27 -8.38 -4.84 3.50
CA GLY A 27 -9.61 -5.47 3.98
C GLY A 27 -10.81 -4.55 3.89
N GLY A 28 -10.64 -3.26 4.19
CA GLY A 28 -11.67 -2.23 4.05
C GLY A 28 -12.11 -2.02 2.60
N MET A 29 -11.16 -1.92 1.67
CA MET A 29 -11.44 -1.78 0.24
C MET A 29 -12.19 -2.99 -0.32
N ILE A 30 -11.75 -4.20 0.06
CA ILE A 30 -12.40 -5.45 -0.33
C ILE A 30 -13.80 -5.54 0.28
N ALA A 31 -13.96 -5.20 1.56
CA ALA A 31 -15.26 -5.24 2.25
C ALA A 31 -16.29 -4.33 1.58
N GLU A 32 -15.91 -3.10 1.25
CA GLU A 32 -16.76 -2.17 0.50
C GLU A 32 -17.15 -2.73 -0.86
N ALA A 33 -16.18 -3.26 -1.60
CA ALA A 33 -16.41 -3.78 -2.93
C ALA A 33 -17.38 -4.97 -2.93
N PHE A 34 -17.24 -5.93 -2.02
CA PHE A 34 -18.18 -7.05 -1.90
C PHE A 34 -19.57 -6.61 -1.40
N ALA A 35 -19.62 -5.74 -0.37
CA ALA A 35 -20.86 -5.22 0.15
C ALA A 35 -21.64 -4.42 -0.91
N ARG A 36 -20.95 -3.67 -1.76
CA ARG A 36 -21.52 -2.96 -2.90
C ARG A 36 -22.12 -3.90 -3.94
N GLN A 37 -21.64 -5.13 -4.06
CA GLN A 37 -22.21 -6.17 -4.92
C GLN A 37 -23.37 -6.94 -4.24
N GLY A 38 -23.78 -6.54 -3.04
CA GLY A 38 -24.88 -7.18 -2.30
C GLY A 38 -24.47 -8.42 -1.50
N ALA A 39 -23.17 -8.75 -1.38
CA ALA A 39 -22.73 -9.85 -0.55
C ALA A 39 -22.90 -9.53 0.94
N ARG A 40 -23.32 -10.50 1.75
CA ARG A 40 -23.25 -10.43 3.22
C ARG A 40 -21.80 -10.61 3.64
N VAL A 41 -21.18 -9.52 4.11
CA VAL A 41 -19.76 -9.48 4.46
C VAL A 41 -19.59 -9.52 5.98
N ALA A 42 -18.59 -10.28 6.46
CA ALA A 42 -18.07 -10.18 7.83
C ALA A 42 -16.58 -9.87 7.80
N VAL A 43 -16.16 -8.75 8.40
CA VAL A 43 -14.75 -8.37 8.58
C VAL A 43 -14.31 -8.73 9.98
N ILE A 44 -13.20 -9.48 10.12
CA ILE A 44 -12.68 -9.93 11.39
C ILE A 44 -11.24 -9.43 11.53
N GLU A 45 -11.04 -8.49 12.47
CA GLU A 45 -9.75 -7.89 12.78
C GLU A 45 -9.23 -8.40 14.14
N ALA A 46 -7.96 -8.80 14.16
CA ALA A 46 -7.32 -9.33 15.36
C ALA A 46 -7.13 -8.26 16.45
N SER A 47 -6.84 -7.03 16.06
CA SER A 47 -6.63 -5.89 16.95
C SER A 47 -7.74 -4.84 16.74
N ARG A 48 -7.39 -3.69 16.21
CA ARG A 48 -8.32 -2.63 15.82
C ARG A 48 -8.19 -2.32 14.33
N ILE A 49 -9.28 -1.84 13.76
CA ILE A 49 -9.31 -1.42 12.35
C ILE A 49 -8.17 -0.44 12.06
N GLY A 50 -7.38 -0.76 11.03
CA GLY A 50 -6.32 0.07 10.51
C GLY A 50 -5.03 0.15 11.34
N GLN A 51 -4.93 -0.51 12.50
CA GLN A 51 -3.76 -0.40 13.40
C GLN A 51 -2.51 -1.18 12.98
N GLY A 52 -2.54 -1.91 11.88
CA GLY A 52 -1.34 -2.57 11.34
C GLY A 52 -0.50 -1.63 10.46
N SER A 53 0.04 -2.17 9.37
CA SER A 53 0.81 -1.42 8.35
C SER A 53 0.06 -0.20 7.80
N THR A 54 -1.27 -0.18 7.87
CA THR A 54 -2.10 0.96 7.46
C THR A 54 -1.77 2.22 8.27
N ALA A 55 -1.76 2.13 9.61
CA ALA A 55 -1.47 3.28 10.46
C ALA A 55 -0.02 3.77 10.34
N ALA A 56 0.90 2.87 10.00
CA ALA A 56 2.32 3.19 9.81
C ALA A 56 2.66 3.74 8.41
N SER A 57 1.72 3.68 7.47
CA SER A 57 1.95 4.10 6.08
C SER A 57 2.12 5.61 5.97
N THR A 58 3.09 6.06 5.17
CA THR A 58 3.21 7.47 4.75
C THR A 58 2.15 7.89 3.74
N ALA A 59 1.48 6.93 3.12
CA ALA A 59 0.35 7.11 2.21
C ALA A 59 0.63 8.00 0.99
N LEU A 60 1.66 7.64 0.24
CA LEU A 60 1.80 8.01 -1.17
C LEU A 60 1.02 6.99 -2.00
N LEU A 61 -0.06 7.41 -2.63
CA LEU A 61 -0.80 6.59 -3.60
C LEU A 61 -0.16 6.81 -4.97
N LEU A 62 0.67 5.87 -5.37
CA LEU A 62 1.42 5.90 -6.63
C LEU A 62 0.84 4.92 -7.65
N GLN A 63 0.80 5.32 -8.90
CA GLN A 63 0.42 4.43 -10.01
C GLN A 63 1.55 3.47 -10.40
N GLU A 64 2.79 3.81 -10.07
CA GLU A 64 3.97 3.02 -10.41
C GLU A 64 4.11 1.81 -9.49
N PRO A 65 4.30 0.58 -10.02
CA PRO A 65 4.76 -0.56 -9.23
C PRO A 65 6.17 -0.36 -8.66
N ASP A 66 6.57 -1.17 -7.65
CA ASP A 66 7.92 -1.13 -7.04
C ASP A 66 9.05 -1.40 -8.05
N TYR A 67 8.77 -2.08 -9.15
CA TYR A 67 9.71 -2.33 -10.25
C TYR A 67 9.33 -1.53 -11.49
N ASP A 68 10.35 -0.95 -12.13
CA ASP A 68 10.19 -0.23 -13.37
C ASP A 68 9.71 -1.14 -14.52
N LEU A 69 9.19 -0.54 -15.59
CA LEU A 69 8.67 -1.27 -16.74
C LEU A 69 9.75 -2.11 -17.42
N GLY A 70 11.00 -1.61 -17.44
CA GLY A 70 12.14 -2.33 -18.00
C GLY A 70 12.46 -3.61 -17.22
N ALA A 71 12.46 -3.57 -15.89
CA ALA A 71 12.70 -4.73 -15.03
C ALA A 71 11.57 -5.77 -15.14
N LEU A 72 10.31 -5.33 -15.13
CA LEU A 72 9.17 -6.23 -15.34
C LEU A 72 9.16 -6.82 -16.74
N SER A 73 9.57 -6.05 -17.78
CA SER A 73 9.66 -6.56 -19.15
C SER A 73 10.70 -7.67 -19.32
N LYS A 74 11.84 -7.55 -18.64
CA LYS A 74 12.87 -8.61 -18.62
C LYS A 74 12.34 -9.90 -17.98
N ARG A 75 11.44 -9.77 -16.99
CA ARG A 75 10.92 -10.92 -16.24
C ARG A 75 9.70 -11.58 -16.87
N TYR A 76 8.78 -10.81 -17.41
CA TYR A 76 7.46 -11.25 -17.86
C TYR A 76 7.21 -11.06 -19.36
N GLY A 77 8.15 -10.44 -20.08
CA GLY A 77 7.95 -9.96 -21.44
C GLY A 77 7.20 -8.64 -21.50
N GLN A 78 7.39 -7.91 -22.60
CA GLN A 78 6.87 -6.55 -22.79
C GLN A 78 5.35 -6.44 -22.59
N ARG A 79 4.59 -7.35 -23.20
CA ARG A 79 3.12 -7.33 -23.15
C ARG A 79 2.58 -7.47 -21.72
N ALA A 80 3.08 -8.42 -20.96
CA ALA A 80 2.65 -8.65 -19.58
C ALA A 80 3.09 -7.51 -18.67
N ALA A 81 4.31 -7.00 -18.81
CA ALA A 81 4.81 -5.87 -18.04
C ALA A 81 3.99 -4.59 -18.29
N THR A 82 3.70 -4.27 -19.56
CA THR A 82 2.80 -3.16 -19.92
C THR A 82 1.43 -3.34 -19.27
N ARG A 83 0.86 -4.55 -19.34
CA ARG A 83 -0.46 -4.80 -18.70
C ARG A 83 -0.42 -4.62 -17.19
N ILE A 84 0.63 -5.09 -16.49
CA ILE A 84 0.81 -4.89 -15.04
C ILE A 84 0.84 -3.40 -14.70
N TRP A 85 1.60 -2.61 -15.45
CA TRP A 85 1.69 -1.16 -15.26
C TRP A 85 0.35 -0.45 -15.49
N THR A 86 -0.37 -0.81 -16.58
CA THR A 86 -1.71 -0.28 -16.86
C THR A 86 -2.68 -0.62 -15.72
N LEU A 87 -2.65 -1.87 -15.22
CA LEU A 87 -3.49 -2.29 -14.12
C LEU A 87 -3.18 -1.56 -12.81
N SER A 88 -1.92 -1.24 -12.56
CA SER A 88 -1.50 -0.43 -11.41
C SER A 88 -1.96 1.03 -11.55
N HIS A 89 -1.78 1.60 -12.74
CA HIS A 89 -2.29 2.94 -13.05
C HIS A 89 -3.80 3.05 -12.84
N ASP A 90 -4.56 2.14 -13.44
CA ASP A 90 -6.02 2.12 -13.33
C ASP A 90 -6.46 1.93 -11.85
N ALA A 91 -5.75 1.07 -11.10
CA ALA A 91 -6.05 0.83 -9.70
C ALA A 91 -5.83 2.05 -8.80
N ALA A 92 -4.84 2.90 -9.11
CA ALA A 92 -4.66 4.17 -8.40
C ALA A 92 -5.85 5.11 -8.64
N GLY A 93 -6.33 5.19 -9.88
CA GLY A 93 -7.57 5.90 -10.24
C GLY A 93 -8.79 5.32 -9.51
N ASP A 94 -9.00 4.00 -9.58
CA ASP A 94 -10.10 3.29 -8.91
C ASP A 94 -10.13 3.56 -7.40
N PHE A 95 -8.94 3.67 -6.76
CA PHE A 95 -8.85 4.01 -5.34
C PHE A 95 -9.34 5.44 -5.08
N ILE A 96 -8.85 6.42 -5.86
CA ILE A 96 -9.24 7.83 -5.75
C ILE A 96 -10.75 7.96 -5.93
N ASP A 97 -11.29 7.40 -7.01
CA ASP A 97 -12.72 7.45 -7.35
C ASP A 97 -13.58 6.81 -6.25
N THR A 98 -13.09 5.73 -5.63
CA THR A 98 -13.80 5.09 -4.51
C THR A 98 -13.86 5.99 -3.30
N ILE A 99 -12.76 6.65 -2.92
CA ILE A 99 -12.72 7.60 -1.80
C ILE A 99 -13.63 8.81 -2.07
N GLU A 100 -13.57 9.38 -3.28
CA GLU A 100 -14.41 10.50 -3.70
C GLU A 100 -15.90 10.13 -3.73
N ARG A 101 -16.26 9.02 -4.36
CA ARG A 101 -17.63 8.49 -4.45
C ARG A 101 -18.26 8.22 -3.08
N LEU A 102 -17.47 7.74 -2.12
CA LEU A 102 -17.93 7.47 -0.76
C LEU A 102 -17.86 8.71 0.15
N ASN A 103 -17.35 9.82 -0.35
CA ASN A 103 -17.13 11.08 0.38
C ASN A 103 -16.37 10.85 1.71
N ILE A 104 -15.28 10.06 1.64
CA ILE A 104 -14.47 9.74 2.82
C ILE A 104 -13.54 10.91 3.13
N SER A 105 -13.70 11.50 4.30
CA SER A 105 -12.87 12.61 4.79
C SER A 105 -11.52 12.12 5.30
N CYS A 106 -10.58 11.86 4.38
CA CYS A 106 -9.24 11.33 4.66
C CYS A 106 -8.11 12.22 4.14
N GLU A 107 -8.37 13.51 3.96
CA GLU A 107 -7.36 14.47 3.46
C GLU A 107 -6.77 14.06 2.09
N LEU A 108 -7.59 13.43 1.24
CA LEU A 108 -7.17 13.08 -0.11
C LEU A 108 -6.83 14.33 -0.91
N ILE A 109 -5.61 14.36 -1.44
CA ILE A 109 -5.11 15.45 -2.29
C ILE A 109 -4.43 14.82 -3.51
N LYS A 110 -4.96 15.09 -4.71
CA LYS A 110 -4.30 14.71 -5.97
C LYS A 110 -2.99 15.48 -6.11
N ARG A 111 -1.91 14.77 -6.37
CA ARG A 111 -0.54 15.29 -6.45
C ARG A 111 0.22 14.56 -7.52
N ASP A 112 1.06 15.29 -8.24
CA ASP A 112 2.06 14.68 -9.09
C ASP A 112 3.16 14.04 -8.23
N SER A 113 3.75 12.96 -8.71
CA SER A 113 4.97 12.39 -8.14
C SER A 113 6.19 12.71 -9.00
N LEU A 114 7.33 12.88 -8.37
CA LEU A 114 8.64 12.98 -9.04
C LEU A 114 9.47 11.75 -8.64
N TYR A 115 9.76 10.90 -9.61
CA TYR A 115 10.75 9.82 -9.47
C TYR A 115 12.10 10.38 -9.89
N TYR A 116 12.91 10.79 -8.91
CA TYR A 116 14.13 11.55 -9.16
C TYR A 116 15.40 10.76 -8.87
N THR A 117 16.49 11.27 -9.42
CA THR A 117 17.84 10.80 -9.14
C THR A 117 18.81 11.96 -8.89
N LEU A 118 19.78 11.69 -8.02
CA LEU A 118 20.90 12.61 -7.76
C LEU A 118 22.08 12.36 -8.71
N ASP A 119 22.09 11.24 -9.40
CA ASP A 119 23.18 10.73 -10.22
C ASP A 119 22.91 10.80 -11.72
N GLU A 120 23.88 11.26 -12.53
CA GLU A 120 23.77 11.44 -13.97
C GLU A 120 23.61 10.11 -14.74
N ASP A 121 24.22 9.03 -14.28
CA ASP A 121 24.08 7.72 -14.94
C ASP A 121 22.68 7.18 -14.73
N ASN A 122 22.15 7.31 -13.53
CA ASN A 122 20.76 6.97 -13.24
C ASN A 122 19.78 7.87 -13.99
N ALA A 123 20.13 9.15 -14.27
CA ALA A 123 19.28 10.04 -15.08
C ALA A 123 19.11 9.51 -16.52
N ARG A 124 20.17 8.98 -17.12
CA ARG A 124 20.07 8.32 -18.45
C ARG A 124 19.20 7.07 -18.40
N ASP A 125 19.27 6.30 -17.30
CA ASP A 125 18.42 5.13 -17.12
C ASP A 125 16.95 5.52 -16.96
N LEU A 126 16.64 6.57 -16.20
CA LEU A 126 15.29 7.11 -16.08
C LEU A 126 14.75 7.63 -17.41
N GLN A 127 15.57 8.31 -18.23
CA GLN A 127 15.14 8.73 -19.57
C GLN A 127 14.81 7.52 -20.46
N ARG A 128 15.61 6.46 -20.39
CA ARG A 128 15.31 5.20 -21.10
C ARG A 128 14.01 4.56 -20.60
N GLU A 129 13.78 4.60 -19.29
CA GLU A 129 12.56 4.10 -18.71
C GLU A 129 11.34 4.93 -19.15
N LEU A 130 11.45 6.25 -19.15
CA LEU A 130 10.37 7.13 -19.65
C LEU A 130 10.03 6.84 -21.13
N LYS A 131 11.04 6.64 -21.98
CA LYS A 131 10.81 6.22 -23.37
C LYS A 131 10.04 4.90 -23.44
N ARG A 132 10.38 3.90 -22.60
CA ARG A 132 9.64 2.63 -22.54
C ARG A 132 8.20 2.84 -22.10
N ARG A 133 7.97 3.70 -21.10
CA ARG A 133 6.61 4.07 -20.65
C ARG A 133 5.80 4.68 -21.78
N HIS A 134 6.36 5.64 -22.52
CA HIS A 134 5.69 6.27 -23.67
C HIS A 134 5.36 5.23 -24.76
N HIS A 135 6.27 4.31 -25.11
CA HIS A 135 6.00 3.24 -26.07
C HIS A 135 4.90 2.27 -25.59
N ALA A 136 4.72 2.15 -24.28
CA ALA A 136 3.65 1.35 -23.66
C ALA A 136 2.33 2.13 -23.52
N GLY A 137 2.24 3.38 -24.00
CA GLY A 137 1.06 4.24 -23.86
C GLY A 137 0.88 4.85 -22.47
N LEU A 138 1.90 4.77 -21.60
CA LEU A 138 1.88 5.37 -20.27
C LEU A 138 2.40 6.82 -20.33
N SER A 139 1.78 7.69 -19.53
CA SER A 139 2.17 9.10 -19.45
C SER A 139 3.43 9.31 -18.60
N GLY A 140 4.02 10.47 -18.73
CA GLY A 140 5.14 10.95 -17.91
C GLY A 140 5.85 12.10 -18.62
N GLU A 141 6.53 12.94 -17.83
CA GLU A 141 7.29 14.09 -18.30
C GLU A 141 8.71 14.02 -17.75
N TRP A 142 9.71 14.32 -18.59
CA TRP A 142 11.08 14.45 -18.12
C TRP A 142 11.30 15.84 -17.55
N LEU A 143 11.82 15.90 -16.33
CA LEU A 143 12.35 17.11 -15.72
C LEU A 143 13.89 17.05 -15.71
N ASP A 144 14.55 17.98 -16.37
CA ASP A 144 15.99 18.20 -16.22
C ASP A 144 16.34 18.73 -14.83
N ALA A 145 17.63 18.84 -14.52
CA ALA A 145 18.13 19.32 -13.23
C ALA A 145 17.54 20.68 -12.81
N ALA A 146 17.42 21.61 -13.78
CA ALA A 146 16.87 22.94 -13.52
C ALA A 146 15.37 22.90 -13.21
N SER A 147 14.62 22.09 -13.94
CA SER A 147 13.18 21.90 -13.75
C SER A 147 12.87 21.12 -12.46
N LEU A 148 13.67 20.09 -12.14
CA LEU A 148 13.59 19.37 -10.87
C LEU A 148 13.81 20.32 -9.69
N ARG A 149 14.86 21.14 -9.75
CA ARG A 149 15.13 22.14 -8.71
C ARG A 149 13.99 23.14 -8.53
N ARG A 150 13.41 23.64 -9.62
CA ARG A 150 12.24 24.55 -9.54
C ARG A 150 11.02 23.87 -8.93
N ALA A 151 10.77 22.61 -9.26
CA ALA A 151 9.58 21.88 -8.82
C ALA A 151 9.68 21.39 -7.36
N SER A 152 10.89 21.09 -6.86
CA SER A 152 11.08 20.41 -5.58
C SER A 152 12.15 21.02 -4.66
N GLY A 153 12.98 21.92 -5.16
CA GLY A 153 14.16 22.42 -4.45
C GLY A 153 15.36 21.45 -4.44
N ILE A 154 15.18 20.22 -4.95
CA ILE A 154 16.24 19.20 -4.96
C ILE A 154 17.28 19.52 -6.01
N GLN A 155 18.55 19.43 -5.62
CA GLN A 155 19.69 19.49 -6.53
C GLN A 155 20.01 18.07 -7.02
N GLY A 156 19.32 17.63 -8.08
CA GLY A 156 19.50 16.31 -8.68
C GLY A 156 19.71 16.39 -10.17
N ALA A 157 20.03 15.24 -10.78
CA ALA A 157 20.31 15.13 -12.22
C ALA A 157 19.04 15.13 -13.10
N GLY A 158 17.88 14.75 -12.54
CA GLY A 158 16.62 14.77 -13.24
C GLY A 158 15.54 13.92 -12.60
N ALA A 159 14.34 13.96 -13.18
CA ALA A 159 13.20 13.19 -12.68
C ALA A 159 12.21 12.82 -13.77
N ILE A 160 11.44 11.76 -13.54
CA ILE A 160 10.17 11.51 -14.24
C ILE A 160 9.04 12.08 -13.38
N ARG A 161 8.27 13.01 -13.94
CA ARG A 161 7.03 13.49 -13.35
C ARG A 161 5.87 12.64 -13.84
N SER A 162 5.07 12.12 -12.90
CA SER A 162 3.86 11.36 -13.18
C SER A 162 2.65 12.05 -12.55
N THR A 163 1.57 12.17 -13.31
CA THR A 163 0.26 12.67 -12.87
C THR A 163 -0.65 11.53 -12.47
N GLY A 164 -1.81 11.80 -11.86
CA GLY A 164 -2.77 10.75 -11.48
C GLY A 164 -2.49 10.07 -10.13
N ASN A 165 -1.53 10.60 -9.38
CA ASN A 165 -1.17 10.16 -8.04
C ASN A 165 -1.90 10.98 -6.96
N ALA A 166 -1.85 10.53 -5.72
CA ALA A 166 -2.46 11.22 -4.59
C ALA A 166 -1.75 10.94 -3.27
N GLN A 167 -2.01 11.78 -2.28
CA GLN A 167 -1.66 11.54 -0.88
C GLN A 167 -2.91 11.64 -0.01
N LEU A 168 -2.90 10.97 1.14
CA LEU A 168 -4.05 10.96 2.05
C LEU A 168 -3.64 10.57 3.48
N ASP A 169 -4.60 10.60 4.41
CA ASP A 169 -4.49 9.95 5.71
C ASP A 169 -4.97 8.48 5.57
N PRO A 170 -4.07 7.49 5.68
CA PRO A 170 -4.39 6.10 5.41
C PRO A 170 -5.31 5.48 6.47
N LEU A 171 -5.21 5.94 7.72
CA LEU A 171 -6.06 5.44 8.80
C LEU A 171 -7.51 5.94 8.63
N ARG A 172 -7.69 7.23 8.31
CA ARG A 172 -9.02 7.78 8.01
C ARG A 172 -9.64 7.14 6.77
N ALA A 173 -8.85 6.90 5.73
CA ALA A 173 -9.32 6.19 4.54
C ALA A 173 -9.79 4.77 4.88
N CYS A 174 -8.99 4.02 5.65
CA CYS A 174 -9.34 2.68 6.11
C CYS A 174 -10.65 2.65 6.92
N ILE A 175 -10.76 3.54 7.92
CA ILE A 175 -11.97 3.65 8.75
C ILE A 175 -13.17 4.01 7.89
N GLY A 176 -13.05 4.98 6.98
CA GLY A 176 -14.12 5.39 6.09
C GLY A 176 -14.61 4.27 5.16
N LEU A 177 -13.70 3.42 4.64
CA LEU A 177 -14.04 2.26 3.83
C LEU A 177 -14.79 1.19 4.66
N ILE A 178 -14.32 0.90 5.86
CA ILE A 178 -14.97 -0.04 6.79
C ILE A 178 -16.37 0.48 7.18
N ASP A 179 -16.49 1.77 7.51
CA ASP A 179 -17.78 2.38 7.82
C ASP A 179 -18.73 2.35 6.62
N ALA A 180 -18.22 2.53 5.40
CA ALA A 180 -19.02 2.41 4.19
C ALA A 180 -19.54 0.98 3.98
N ALA A 181 -18.71 -0.04 4.22
CA ALA A 181 -19.12 -1.44 4.20
C ALA A 181 -20.17 -1.73 5.30
N ALA A 182 -19.95 -1.23 6.52
CA ALA A 182 -20.88 -1.39 7.64
C ALA A 182 -22.25 -0.76 7.35
N ARG A 183 -22.30 0.45 6.76
CA ARG A 183 -23.57 1.08 6.31
C ARG A 183 -24.31 0.26 5.26
N ARG A 184 -23.62 -0.62 4.53
CA ARG A 184 -24.23 -1.59 3.58
C ARG A 184 -24.57 -2.94 4.22
N GLY A 185 -24.49 -3.04 5.56
CA GLY A 185 -24.84 -4.23 6.32
C GLY A 185 -23.69 -5.20 6.59
N ALA A 186 -22.44 -4.84 6.30
CA ALA A 186 -21.29 -5.67 6.70
C ALA A 186 -21.17 -5.75 8.21
N ALA A 187 -20.98 -6.94 8.76
CA ALA A 187 -20.67 -7.16 10.17
C ALA A 187 -19.16 -6.97 10.40
N ILE A 188 -18.80 -6.06 11.30
CA ILE A 188 -17.40 -5.73 11.57
C ILE A 188 -17.05 -6.15 13.00
N PHE A 189 -15.94 -6.86 13.18
CA PHE A 189 -15.47 -7.34 14.48
C PHE A 189 -14.01 -6.94 14.70
N GLU A 190 -13.73 -6.30 15.83
CA GLU A 190 -12.40 -6.01 16.33
C GLU A 190 -11.99 -6.96 17.46
N ARG A 191 -10.70 -6.99 17.80
CA ARG A 191 -10.15 -7.82 18.89
C ARG A 191 -10.62 -9.28 18.80
N SER A 192 -10.64 -9.80 17.58
CA SER A 192 -11.24 -11.09 17.23
C SER A 192 -10.28 -11.90 16.37
N THR A 193 -9.16 -12.30 16.98
CA THR A 193 -8.14 -13.10 16.30
C THR A 193 -8.72 -14.43 15.82
N ILE A 194 -8.60 -14.71 14.52
CA ILE A 194 -8.96 -16.02 13.96
C ILE A 194 -7.81 -17.01 14.23
N ASN A 195 -8.11 -18.02 15.04
CA ASN A 195 -7.15 -19.04 15.47
C ASN A 195 -7.19 -20.28 14.58
N ARG A 196 -8.30 -20.53 13.90
CA ARG A 196 -8.53 -21.73 13.09
C ARG A 196 -9.58 -21.46 12.02
N ILE A 197 -9.37 -22.08 10.86
CA ILE A 197 -10.34 -22.12 9.76
C ILE A 197 -10.55 -23.59 9.41
N ARG A 198 -11.80 -24.03 9.31
CA ARG A 198 -12.15 -25.40 8.88
C ARG A 198 -13.06 -25.34 7.68
N GLN A 199 -12.90 -26.27 6.78
CA GLN A 199 -13.85 -26.51 5.72
C GLN A 199 -15.11 -27.17 6.33
N ILE A 200 -16.26 -26.69 5.91
CA ILE A 200 -17.59 -27.25 6.24
C ILE A 200 -18.36 -27.48 4.95
N THR A 201 -19.51 -28.16 5.05
CA THR A 201 -20.41 -28.33 3.91
C THR A 201 -20.82 -26.97 3.37
N GLY A 202 -20.52 -26.73 2.08
CA GLY A 202 -20.88 -25.49 1.40
C GLY A 202 -19.96 -24.28 1.68
N GLY A 203 -18.97 -24.35 2.60
CA GLY A 203 -18.19 -23.18 2.98
C GLY A 203 -17.00 -23.46 3.87
N VAL A 204 -16.67 -22.44 4.67
CA VAL A 204 -15.63 -22.45 5.70
C VAL A 204 -16.18 -21.91 7.00
N ARG A 205 -15.70 -22.44 8.14
CA ARG A 205 -15.94 -21.90 9.48
C ARG A 205 -14.66 -21.33 10.06
N LEU A 206 -14.72 -20.08 10.44
CA LEU A 206 -13.66 -19.35 11.13
C LEU A 206 -13.94 -19.37 12.63
N TYR A 207 -12.91 -19.62 13.43
CA TYR A 207 -13.00 -19.68 14.89
C TYR A 207 -12.14 -18.57 15.50
N SER A 208 -12.75 -17.77 16.35
CA SER A 208 -12.06 -16.90 17.31
C SER A 208 -12.12 -17.53 18.70
N SER A 209 -11.59 -16.84 19.71
CA SER A 209 -11.68 -17.31 21.11
C SER A 209 -13.10 -17.27 21.67
N GLN A 210 -14.00 -16.44 21.11
CA GLN A 210 -15.33 -16.16 21.70
C GLN A 210 -16.49 -16.37 20.73
N GLY A 211 -16.23 -16.57 19.44
CA GLY A 211 -17.29 -16.71 18.45
C GLY A 211 -16.81 -17.35 17.16
N THR A 212 -17.74 -17.58 16.24
CA THR A 212 -17.47 -18.20 14.94
C THR A 212 -18.16 -17.46 13.81
N VAL A 213 -17.58 -17.57 12.60
CA VAL A 213 -18.22 -17.10 11.36
C VAL A 213 -18.24 -18.26 10.36
N ASP A 214 -19.42 -18.58 9.83
CA ASP A 214 -19.58 -19.44 8.68
C ASP A 214 -19.70 -18.59 7.43
N ALA A 215 -18.92 -18.90 6.41
CA ALA A 215 -18.94 -18.15 5.15
C ALA A 215 -18.81 -19.09 3.94
N ALA A 216 -19.40 -18.71 2.81
CA ALA A 216 -19.21 -19.47 1.58
C ALA A 216 -17.75 -19.43 1.11
N GLN A 217 -17.09 -18.28 1.28
CA GLN A 217 -15.66 -18.08 1.02
C GLN A 217 -15.02 -17.19 2.08
N VAL A 218 -13.70 -17.29 2.23
CA VAL A 218 -12.92 -16.41 3.10
C VAL A 218 -11.84 -15.67 2.29
N VAL A 219 -11.72 -14.38 2.54
CA VAL A 219 -10.62 -13.54 2.02
C VAL A 219 -9.58 -13.36 3.13
N ILE A 220 -8.33 -13.65 2.81
CA ILE A 220 -7.18 -13.42 3.69
C ILE A 220 -6.49 -12.12 3.24
N ALA A 221 -6.73 -11.05 4.00
CA ALA A 221 -6.24 -9.69 3.75
C ALA A 221 -5.32 -9.20 4.88
N THR A 222 -4.47 -10.10 5.39
CA THR A 222 -3.58 -9.86 6.53
C THR A 222 -2.25 -9.20 6.16
N GLY A 223 -2.07 -8.75 4.90
CA GLY A 223 -0.84 -8.16 4.38
C GLY A 223 0.24 -9.19 4.04
N TYR A 224 0.39 -10.21 4.83
CA TYR A 224 1.33 -11.32 4.65
C TYR A 224 0.75 -12.64 5.17
N ALA A 225 1.39 -13.77 4.81
CA ALA A 225 0.95 -15.08 5.28
C ALA A 225 1.19 -15.24 6.78
N THR A 226 0.12 -15.46 7.52
CA THR A 226 0.17 -15.73 8.97
C THR A 226 0.66 -17.16 9.23
N ARG A 227 0.90 -17.49 10.50
CA ARG A 227 1.30 -18.85 10.93
C ARG A 227 0.33 -19.95 10.48
N TYR A 228 -0.92 -19.59 10.21
CA TYR A 228 -1.92 -20.51 9.67
C TYR A 228 -1.57 -20.97 8.24
N PHE A 229 -0.94 -20.11 7.45
CA PHE A 229 -0.57 -20.36 6.05
C PHE A 229 0.96 -20.56 5.90
N ARG A 230 1.59 -21.33 6.79
CA ARG A 230 3.04 -21.61 6.78
C ARG A 230 3.62 -21.95 5.40
N PRO A 231 2.95 -22.79 4.55
CA PRO A 231 3.45 -23.07 3.20
C PRO A 231 3.58 -21.86 2.28
N LEU A 232 2.91 -20.73 2.62
CA LEU A 232 3.01 -19.48 1.87
C LEU A 232 4.06 -18.53 2.46
N ALA A 233 4.53 -18.75 3.69
CA ALA A 233 5.43 -17.81 4.39
C ALA A 233 6.75 -17.57 3.63
N GLY A 234 7.32 -18.61 3.01
CA GLY A 234 8.56 -18.49 2.22
C GLY A 234 8.44 -17.67 0.93
N ARG A 235 7.24 -17.24 0.56
CA ARG A 235 7.00 -16.36 -0.58
C ARG A 235 7.17 -14.88 -0.26
N PHE A 236 7.38 -14.54 1.00
CA PHE A 236 7.46 -13.17 1.48
C PHE A 236 8.79 -12.90 2.18
N ARG A 237 9.36 -11.74 1.92
CA ARG A 237 10.47 -11.18 2.69
C ARG A 237 9.93 -10.04 3.54
N MET A 238 9.93 -10.23 4.86
CA MET A 238 9.44 -9.22 5.79
C MET A 238 10.50 -8.14 5.97
N ARG A 239 10.08 -6.88 5.90
CA ARG A 239 10.93 -5.70 6.10
C ARG A 239 10.26 -4.70 7.02
N HIS A 240 11.10 -3.99 7.78
CA HIS A 240 10.73 -2.71 8.38
C HIS A 240 11.13 -1.58 7.42
N THR A 241 10.25 -0.63 7.23
CA THR A 241 10.52 0.70 6.70
C THR A 241 10.43 1.70 7.84
N TYR A 242 11.20 2.77 7.77
CA TYR A 242 11.26 3.79 8.82
C TYR A 242 10.77 5.11 8.29
N VAL A 243 10.19 5.92 9.15
CA VAL A 243 9.59 7.20 8.78
C VAL A 243 9.97 8.26 9.80
N LEU A 244 10.36 9.44 9.31
CA LEU A 244 10.50 10.66 10.09
C LEU A 244 9.36 11.62 9.76
N ALA A 245 8.86 12.32 10.76
CA ALA A 245 8.04 13.53 10.59
C ALA A 245 8.80 14.72 11.18
N THR A 246 8.94 15.78 10.39
CA THR A 246 9.56 17.02 10.87
C THR A 246 8.62 17.81 11.78
N ASN A 247 9.16 18.78 12.53
CA ASN A 247 8.36 19.88 13.04
C ASN A 247 7.65 20.60 11.88
N PRO A 248 6.54 21.31 12.13
CA PRO A 248 5.89 22.12 11.11
C PRO A 248 6.85 23.14 10.50
N ILE A 249 6.92 23.16 9.17
CA ILE A 249 7.87 23.99 8.43
C ILE A 249 7.22 25.34 8.10
N GLY A 250 7.92 26.44 8.44
CA GLY A 250 7.46 27.79 8.21
C GLY A 250 7.25 28.12 6.72
N TRP A 251 6.36 29.05 6.40
CA TRP A 251 5.95 29.35 5.01
C TRP A 251 7.09 29.84 4.12
N LEU A 252 8.07 30.59 4.68
CA LEU A 252 9.24 31.08 3.92
C LEU A 252 10.11 29.93 3.42
N ALA A 253 10.42 28.95 4.28
CA ALA A 253 11.21 27.78 3.89
C ALA A 253 10.46 26.93 2.87
N ARG A 254 9.14 26.71 3.04
CA ARG A 254 8.29 25.99 2.09
C ARG A 254 8.24 26.67 0.73
N ARG A 255 8.15 28.01 0.70
CA ARG A 255 8.14 28.80 -0.54
C ARG A 255 9.47 28.67 -1.31
N ARG A 256 10.59 28.62 -0.61
CA ARG A 256 11.93 28.45 -1.20
C ARG A 256 12.13 27.09 -1.83
N LEU A 257 11.49 26.05 -1.28
CA LEU A 257 11.68 24.68 -1.73
C LEU A 257 10.81 24.29 -2.94
N GLY A 258 9.78 25.06 -3.29
CA GLY A 258 8.84 24.67 -4.36
C GLY A 258 8.03 23.40 -4.07
N LEU A 259 8.28 22.73 -2.93
CA LEU A 259 7.78 21.41 -2.57
C LEU A 259 6.27 21.28 -2.34
N GLY A 260 5.53 22.38 -2.32
CA GLY A 260 4.13 22.37 -1.85
C GLY A 260 3.14 21.57 -2.71
N ARG A 261 3.56 20.97 -3.85
CA ARG A 261 2.62 20.41 -4.83
C ARG A 261 2.98 19.03 -5.36
N VAL A 262 4.07 18.44 -4.94
CA VAL A 262 4.56 17.16 -5.46
C VAL A 262 4.89 16.19 -4.33
N MET A 263 4.78 14.90 -4.63
CA MET A 263 5.35 13.82 -3.85
C MET A 263 6.68 13.41 -4.49
N LEU A 264 7.61 12.91 -3.69
CA LEU A 264 8.96 12.56 -4.16
C LEU A 264 9.27 11.11 -3.83
N TRP A 265 9.99 10.44 -4.71
CA TRP A 265 10.67 9.19 -4.42
C TRP A 265 11.90 9.05 -5.31
N ASP A 266 12.96 8.41 -4.83
CA ASP A 266 14.25 8.39 -5.49
C ASP A 266 14.62 7.04 -6.11
N THR A 267 15.74 7.02 -6.85
CA THR A 267 16.32 5.81 -7.43
C THR A 267 17.17 5.00 -6.43
N GLY A 268 17.29 5.44 -5.18
CA GLY A 268 18.03 4.74 -4.13
C GLY A 268 17.56 3.29 -3.91
N ARG A 269 18.41 2.47 -3.30
CA ARG A 269 18.05 1.09 -2.92
C ARG A 269 18.60 0.76 -1.52
N PRO A 270 17.75 0.81 -0.49
CA PRO A 270 16.31 1.12 -0.51
C PRO A 270 16.04 2.56 -0.93
N TYR A 271 14.88 2.81 -1.56
CA TYR A 271 14.49 4.14 -2.00
C TYR A 271 13.94 4.98 -0.83
N HIS A 272 14.07 6.30 -0.97
CA HIS A 272 13.44 7.25 -0.07
C HIS A 272 12.20 7.85 -0.72
N TYR A 273 11.22 8.22 0.10
CA TYR A 273 10.00 8.83 -0.36
C TYR A 273 9.53 9.93 0.59
N VAL A 274 9.00 11.00 0.02
CA VAL A 274 8.72 12.24 0.75
C VAL A 274 7.36 12.80 0.35
N ARG A 275 6.59 13.26 1.34
CA ARG A 275 5.39 14.06 1.11
C ARG A 275 5.14 15.09 2.21
N TRP A 276 4.28 16.05 1.92
CA TRP A 276 3.78 17.02 2.89
C TRP A 276 2.51 16.52 3.61
N THR A 277 2.41 16.87 4.89
CA THR A 277 1.16 16.76 5.63
C THR A 277 0.36 18.06 5.53
N ARG A 278 -0.90 18.01 5.95
CA ARG A 278 -1.78 19.19 5.98
C ARG A 278 -1.29 20.27 6.95
N ASP A 279 -0.69 19.86 8.07
CA ASP A 279 -0.12 20.74 9.10
C ASP A 279 1.32 21.14 8.79
N HIS A 280 1.73 21.03 7.51
CA HIS A 280 3.00 21.52 7.00
C HIS A 280 4.26 20.83 7.53
N ARG A 281 4.15 19.57 7.91
CA ARG A 281 5.29 18.68 8.20
C ARG A 281 5.75 17.98 6.94
N LEU A 282 6.99 17.64 6.90
CA LEU A 282 7.51 16.74 5.86
C LEU A 282 7.60 15.34 6.45
N LEU A 283 7.00 14.37 5.77
CA LEU A 283 7.19 12.96 6.07
C LEU A 283 8.24 12.42 5.11
N LEU A 284 9.30 11.84 5.66
CA LEU A 284 10.35 11.15 4.91
C LEU A 284 10.37 9.69 5.35
N GLY A 285 10.27 8.77 4.42
CA GLY A 285 10.40 7.34 4.68
C GLY A 285 11.46 6.67 3.82
N GLY A 286 11.90 5.49 4.26
CA GLY A 286 12.95 4.71 3.59
C GLY A 286 13.76 3.87 4.57
N ALA A 287 15.05 3.71 4.28
CA ALA A 287 16.01 2.93 5.07
C ALA A 287 15.49 1.51 5.41
N ASP A 288 14.89 0.83 4.43
CA ASP A 288 14.26 -0.47 4.62
C ASP A 288 15.25 -1.56 5.02
N HIS A 289 14.97 -2.26 6.10
CA HIS A 289 15.81 -3.36 6.59
C HIS A 289 15.02 -4.67 6.81
N PRO A 290 15.68 -5.83 6.70
CA PRO A 290 15.10 -7.09 7.16
C PRO A 290 14.75 -7.02 8.65
N VAL A 291 13.66 -7.68 9.04
CA VAL A 291 13.20 -7.73 10.43
C VAL A 291 14.25 -8.39 11.33
N LYS A 292 14.62 -7.72 12.42
CA LYS A 292 15.50 -8.23 13.46
C LYS A 292 14.77 -8.26 14.81
N PRO A 293 14.96 -9.28 15.66
CA PRO A 293 14.33 -9.37 16.98
C PRO A 293 15.15 -8.70 18.09
N GLY A 294 14.44 -8.32 19.19
CA GLY A 294 15.05 -7.88 20.45
C GLY A 294 15.94 -6.66 20.35
N ALA A 295 17.00 -6.57 21.15
CA ALA A 295 17.93 -5.41 21.20
C ALA A 295 18.56 -5.04 19.84
N ARG A 296 18.62 -5.99 18.89
CA ARG A 296 19.05 -5.70 17.52
C ARG A 296 18.01 -4.87 16.74
N HIS A 297 16.74 -4.98 17.10
CA HIS A 297 15.67 -4.17 16.54
C HIS A 297 15.79 -2.71 16.98
N ASP A 298 16.01 -2.44 18.28
CA ASP A 298 16.12 -1.06 18.81
C ASP A 298 17.32 -0.34 18.21
N LYS A 299 18.47 -1.05 18.09
CA LYS A 299 19.63 -0.51 17.39
C LYS A 299 19.33 -0.21 15.93
N GLN A 300 18.65 -1.12 15.24
CA GLN A 300 18.28 -0.96 13.83
C GLN A 300 17.35 0.24 13.63
N PHE A 301 16.40 0.47 14.55
CA PHE A 301 15.53 1.63 14.53
C PHE A 301 16.32 2.93 14.68
N ALA A 302 17.25 3.00 15.64
CA ALA A 302 18.10 4.16 15.84
C ALA A 302 19.00 4.45 14.63
N ASP A 303 19.69 3.42 14.11
CA ASP A 303 20.56 3.53 12.94
C ASP A 303 19.78 4.00 11.69
N ALA A 304 18.61 3.44 11.44
CA ALA A 304 17.76 3.80 10.29
C ALA A 304 17.21 5.23 10.43
N THR A 305 16.81 5.63 11.64
CA THR A 305 16.36 7.00 11.92
C THR A 305 17.46 8.01 11.66
N GLN A 306 18.69 7.70 12.07
CA GLN A 306 19.86 8.53 11.82
C GLN A 306 20.19 8.63 10.32
N GLN A 307 20.15 7.50 9.58
CA GLN A 307 20.28 7.48 8.12
C GLN A 307 19.29 8.40 7.41
N LEU A 308 18.01 8.33 7.81
CA LEU A 308 16.97 9.18 7.23
C LEU A 308 17.21 10.66 7.54
N ARG A 309 17.73 10.97 8.72
CA ARG A 309 18.07 12.33 9.10
C ARG A 309 19.22 12.88 8.26
N GLU A 310 20.29 12.12 8.10
CA GLU A 310 21.42 12.48 7.24
C GLU A 310 20.98 12.71 5.81
N TYR A 311 20.20 11.78 5.26
CA TYR A 311 19.61 11.94 3.93
C TYR A 311 18.75 13.20 3.80
N PHE A 312 17.94 13.53 4.84
CA PHE A 312 17.12 14.73 4.85
C PHE A 312 17.95 16.00 4.81
N GLU A 313 19.02 16.07 5.60
CA GLU A 313 19.93 17.22 5.67
C GLU A 313 20.69 17.41 4.35
N ASP A 314 21.12 16.32 3.72
CA ASP A 314 21.81 16.34 2.43
C ASP A 314 20.91 16.79 1.26
N VAL A 315 19.69 16.25 1.21
CA VAL A 315 18.77 16.52 0.08
C VAL A 315 18.03 17.86 0.24
N PHE A 316 17.80 18.29 1.49
CA PHE A 316 17.08 19.52 1.82
C PHE A 316 17.91 20.44 2.75
N PRO A 317 19.09 20.91 2.34
CA PRO A 317 19.98 21.71 3.21
C PRO A 317 19.32 22.98 3.76
N VAL A 318 18.34 23.55 3.03
CA VAL A 318 17.52 24.68 3.50
C VAL A 318 16.68 24.35 4.74
N LEU A 319 16.46 23.06 5.00
CA LEU A 319 15.69 22.54 6.12
C LEU A 319 16.55 21.85 7.20
N ALA A 320 17.89 21.90 7.11
CA ALA A 320 18.80 21.22 8.05
C ALA A 320 18.53 21.59 9.52
N GLU A 321 18.08 22.82 9.79
CA GLU A 321 17.72 23.31 11.12
C GLU A 321 16.31 22.86 11.59
N VAL A 322 15.51 22.21 10.72
CA VAL A 322 14.17 21.76 11.09
C VAL A 322 14.27 20.46 11.87
N GLY A 323 13.89 20.51 13.14
CA GLY A 323 13.91 19.35 14.02
C GLY A 323 12.96 18.24 13.57
N VAL A 324 13.27 17.01 13.94
CA VAL A 324 12.38 15.83 13.83
C VAL A 324 11.46 15.83 15.04
N ASP A 325 10.16 15.79 14.81
CA ASP A 325 9.12 15.72 15.85
C ASP A 325 8.87 14.29 16.31
N THR A 326 8.80 13.36 15.37
CA THR A 326 8.56 11.96 15.69
C THR A 326 9.13 11.04 14.59
N ALA A 327 9.45 9.80 15.01
CA ALA A 327 9.84 8.73 14.12
C ALA A 327 9.06 7.45 14.46
N TRP A 328 8.79 6.63 13.48
CA TRP A 328 8.16 5.32 13.64
C TRP A 328 8.62 4.36 12.55
N GLU A 329 8.18 3.13 12.68
CA GLU A 329 8.43 2.11 11.67
C GLU A 329 7.14 1.45 11.20
N GLY A 330 7.19 0.83 10.03
CA GLY A 330 6.12 0.04 9.46
C GLY A 330 6.62 -1.33 9.00
N LEU A 331 5.85 -2.36 9.31
CA LEU A 331 6.14 -3.71 8.83
C LEU A 331 5.42 -3.96 7.51
N PHE A 332 6.13 -4.47 6.50
CA PHE A 332 5.54 -4.84 5.23
C PHE A 332 6.18 -6.09 4.63
N ALA A 333 5.50 -6.69 3.66
CA ALA A 333 5.92 -7.91 3.00
C ALA A 333 6.27 -7.65 1.54
N MET A 334 7.49 -7.98 1.16
CA MET A 334 7.96 -7.97 -0.23
C MET A 334 7.80 -9.35 -0.85
N THR A 335 7.34 -9.40 -2.08
CA THR A 335 7.40 -10.56 -2.95
C THR A 335 8.65 -10.49 -3.84
N PRO A 336 9.09 -11.59 -4.46
CA PRO A 336 10.30 -11.58 -5.30
C PRO A 336 10.22 -10.70 -6.55
N ASP A 337 9.03 -10.26 -6.92
CA ASP A 337 8.74 -9.44 -8.12
C ASP A 337 8.02 -8.13 -7.80
N GLY A 338 7.86 -7.78 -6.52
CA GLY A 338 7.18 -6.57 -6.08
C GLY A 338 5.66 -6.55 -6.32
N LEU A 339 5.08 -7.64 -6.85
CA LEU A 339 3.66 -7.74 -7.16
C LEU A 339 2.90 -8.53 -6.09
N PRO A 340 1.67 -8.16 -5.72
CA PRO A 340 0.90 -8.91 -4.74
C PRO A 340 0.49 -10.29 -5.25
N TYR A 341 0.17 -11.19 -4.33
CA TYR A 341 -0.56 -12.41 -4.63
C TYR A 341 -2.05 -12.17 -4.43
N LEU A 342 -2.82 -12.25 -5.53
CA LEU A 342 -4.26 -12.04 -5.54
C LEU A 342 -4.99 -13.28 -6.10
N GLY A 343 -6.10 -13.65 -5.44
CA GLY A 343 -6.96 -14.75 -5.91
C GLY A 343 -6.81 -16.07 -5.14
N PRO A 344 -7.28 -17.19 -5.72
CA PRO A 344 -7.32 -18.48 -5.06
C PRO A 344 -5.95 -19.16 -5.00
N HIS A 345 -5.82 -20.12 -4.07
CA HIS A 345 -4.64 -21.00 -3.98
C HIS A 345 -5.08 -22.46 -3.90
N ARG A 346 -4.47 -23.35 -4.71
CA ARG A 346 -4.87 -24.77 -4.87
C ARG A 346 -4.97 -25.58 -3.56
N ARG A 347 -4.14 -25.23 -2.56
CA ARG A 347 -4.13 -25.92 -1.25
C ARG A 347 -5.22 -25.46 -0.31
N TYR A 348 -5.89 -24.36 -0.60
CA TYR A 348 -6.85 -23.73 0.30
C TYR A 348 -8.17 -23.50 -0.43
N PRO A 349 -8.99 -24.54 -0.56
CA PRO A 349 -10.30 -24.40 -1.20
C PRO A 349 -11.14 -23.31 -0.51
N ARG A 350 -11.90 -22.56 -1.27
CA ARG A 350 -12.75 -21.45 -0.79
C ARG A 350 -12.02 -20.30 -0.11
N HIS A 351 -10.68 -20.24 -0.22
CA HIS A 351 -9.90 -19.11 0.23
C HIS A 351 -9.48 -18.26 -0.97
N LEU A 352 -9.69 -16.96 -0.82
CA LEU A 352 -9.12 -15.93 -1.68
C LEU A 352 -8.06 -15.17 -0.88
N PHE A 353 -6.99 -14.80 -1.53
CA PHE A 353 -5.87 -14.14 -0.88
C PHE A 353 -5.63 -12.77 -1.50
N ALA A 354 -5.21 -11.84 -0.67
CA ALA A 354 -4.71 -10.53 -1.05
C ALA A 354 -3.53 -10.19 -0.13
N LEU A 355 -2.30 -10.52 -0.57
CA LEU A 355 -1.09 -10.53 0.26
C LEU A 355 0.14 -10.02 -0.49
N GLY A 356 1.09 -9.38 0.22
CA GLY A 356 2.42 -9.07 -0.29
C GLY A 356 2.46 -7.87 -1.23
N TYR A 357 2.02 -6.72 -0.75
CA TYR A 357 1.83 -5.53 -1.58
C TYR A 357 3.10 -4.71 -1.83
N GLY A 358 4.25 -5.07 -1.23
CA GLY A 358 5.45 -4.24 -1.31
C GLY A 358 5.20 -2.83 -0.76
N GLY A 359 5.74 -1.82 -1.44
CA GLY A 359 5.55 -0.40 -1.12
C GLY A 359 4.19 0.17 -1.55
N ASN A 360 3.46 -0.51 -2.46
CA ASN A 360 2.26 0.02 -3.12
C ASN A 360 0.93 -0.54 -2.54
N GLY A 361 0.84 -0.67 -1.22
CA GLY A 361 -0.30 -1.29 -0.55
C GLY A 361 -1.65 -0.65 -0.84
N MET A 362 -1.71 0.65 -1.08
CA MET A 362 -2.98 1.35 -1.40
C MET A 362 -3.45 1.06 -2.81
N THR A 363 -2.58 1.22 -3.79
CA THR A 363 -2.87 0.94 -5.20
C THR A 363 -3.30 -0.51 -5.38
N PHE A 364 -2.53 -1.44 -4.82
CA PHE A 364 -2.88 -2.85 -4.90
C PHE A 364 -4.09 -3.26 -4.05
N ALA A 365 -4.55 -2.45 -3.10
CA ALA A 365 -5.81 -2.70 -2.40
C ALA A 365 -7.02 -2.55 -3.33
N ALA A 366 -7.04 -1.54 -4.20
CA ALA A 366 -8.09 -1.36 -5.20
C ALA A 366 -8.06 -2.48 -6.25
N LEU A 367 -6.87 -2.84 -6.76
CA LEU A 367 -6.70 -3.96 -7.67
C LEU A 367 -7.17 -5.28 -7.05
N ALA A 368 -6.82 -5.52 -5.79
CA ALA A 368 -7.25 -6.71 -5.06
C ALA A 368 -8.77 -6.78 -4.94
N ALA A 369 -9.42 -5.68 -4.60
CA ALA A 369 -10.88 -5.62 -4.48
C ALA A 369 -11.56 -5.99 -5.81
N ARG A 370 -11.07 -5.47 -6.95
CA ARG A 370 -11.57 -5.79 -8.29
C ARG A 370 -11.39 -7.27 -8.61
N ILE A 371 -10.15 -7.77 -8.54
CA ILE A 371 -9.81 -9.16 -8.91
C ILE A 371 -10.57 -10.17 -8.05
N LEU A 372 -10.69 -9.92 -6.73
CA LEU A 372 -11.38 -10.86 -5.84
C LEU A 372 -12.89 -10.86 -6.05
N VAL A 373 -13.51 -9.72 -6.38
CA VAL A 373 -14.93 -9.68 -6.79
C VAL A 373 -15.14 -10.42 -8.12
N GLU A 374 -14.24 -10.25 -9.09
CA GLU A 374 -14.30 -11.01 -10.35
C GLU A 374 -14.24 -12.53 -10.12
N HIS A 375 -13.29 -12.99 -9.28
CA HIS A 375 -13.22 -14.40 -8.88
C HIS A 375 -14.50 -14.90 -8.21
N TRP A 376 -15.07 -14.13 -7.30
CA TRP A 376 -16.30 -14.48 -6.61
C TRP A 376 -17.49 -14.59 -7.57
N ARG A 377 -17.55 -13.71 -8.57
CA ARG A 377 -18.59 -13.70 -9.60
C ARG A 377 -18.37 -14.74 -10.72
N GLY A 378 -17.26 -15.49 -10.68
CA GLY A 378 -16.89 -16.44 -11.74
C GLY A 378 -16.48 -15.77 -13.05
N ILE A 379 -16.09 -14.50 -13.02
CA ILE A 379 -15.59 -13.76 -14.19
C ILE A 379 -14.16 -14.21 -14.46
N ALA A 380 -13.91 -14.79 -15.63
CA ALA A 380 -12.57 -15.14 -16.07
C ALA A 380 -11.90 -13.92 -16.70
N SER A 381 -10.64 -13.65 -16.29
CA SER A 381 -9.81 -12.59 -16.85
C SER A 381 -8.37 -13.07 -17.00
N PRO A 382 -7.69 -12.78 -18.13
CA PRO A 382 -6.26 -13.08 -18.27
C PRO A 382 -5.40 -12.31 -17.25
N ASP A 383 -5.87 -11.20 -16.72
CA ASP A 383 -5.18 -10.38 -15.72
C ASP A 383 -4.98 -11.15 -14.40
N HIS A 384 -5.87 -12.07 -14.07
CA HIS A 384 -5.75 -12.88 -12.84
C HIS A 384 -4.45 -13.67 -12.81
N ALA A 385 -3.97 -14.16 -13.95
CA ALA A 385 -2.74 -14.93 -14.03
C ALA A 385 -1.49 -14.09 -13.65
N LEU A 386 -1.52 -12.78 -13.88
CA LEU A 386 -0.42 -11.86 -13.57
C LEU A 386 -0.16 -11.72 -12.06
N PHE A 387 -1.16 -11.99 -11.24
CA PHE A 387 -1.10 -11.87 -9.77
C PHE A 387 -1.31 -13.21 -9.05
N ALA A 388 -1.47 -14.30 -9.78
CA ALA A 388 -1.71 -15.62 -9.22
C ALA A 388 -0.46 -16.17 -8.49
N PHE A 389 -0.67 -17.11 -7.57
CA PHE A 389 0.41 -17.75 -6.80
C PHE A 389 1.38 -18.58 -7.64
N ASN A 390 1.00 -18.98 -8.82
CA ASN A 390 1.84 -19.78 -9.74
C ASN A 390 2.55 -18.95 -10.81
N ARG A 391 2.46 -17.60 -10.78
CA ARG A 391 3.15 -16.72 -11.72
C ARG A 391 4.67 -16.77 -11.62
N LEU A 392 5.17 -17.06 -10.42
CA LEU A 392 6.59 -17.29 -10.12
C LEU A 392 6.80 -18.81 -10.05
N ARG A 393 7.35 -19.39 -11.09
CA ARG A 393 7.79 -20.80 -11.13
C ARG A 393 9.22 -20.93 -10.63
#